data_ecf6b8fe3dfd8ae03abd85321d2f3b83
#
_entry.id   ecf6b8fe3dfd8ae03abd85321d2f3b83
#
_cell.length_a   1.000
_cell.length_b   1.000
_cell.length_c   1.000
_cell.angle_alpha   90.00
_cell.angle_beta   90.00
_cell.angle_gamma   90.00
#
_symmetry.space_group_name_H-M   'P 1'
#
loop_
_entity.id
_entity.type
_entity.pdbx_description
1 polymer ?
#
loop_
_entity_poly.entity_id
_entity_poly.type
_entity_poly.pdbx_seq_one_letter_code
_entity_poly.pdbx_strand_id
1 'polypeptide(L)'
;TTPDWVFLRATPHTNKAQALGDGLDRVSDPHVRMSLALQAAFGLRREESIKFQPRFADHGDHITLKGSWTKGGRERVVPVTTPAQRALLEQVHQFAGVGSLIPAHKTYIQQRHVYDGQCKAAGLSHMHGLRHRYAQERYEALTGWKAPAAGGHTDRPTSSALVAFTDLGLG
;
A
#
# COMPACT_ATOMS: atom_id res chain seq x y z
N THR A 1 12.71 14.90 -4.93
CA THR A 1 12.29 14.06 -6.06
C THR A 1 11.15 13.15 -5.64
N THR A 2 10.11 13.12 -6.44
CA THR A 2 8.96 12.27 -6.18
C THR A 2 9.33 10.82 -6.48
N PRO A 3 8.99 9.87 -5.57
CA PRO A 3 9.26 8.46 -5.84
C PRO A 3 8.56 7.97 -7.11
N ASP A 4 9.18 7.07 -7.85
CA ASP A 4 8.65 6.54 -9.12
C ASP A 4 7.26 5.90 -8.95
N TRP A 5 6.99 5.29 -7.81
CA TRP A 5 5.70 4.65 -7.54
C TRP A 5 4.51 5.64 -7.54
N VAL A 6 4.77 6.94 -7.39
CA VAL A 6 3.72 7.97 -7.40
C VAL A 6 3.25 8.28 -8.82
N PHE A 7 4.08 8.08 -9.83
CA PHE A 7 3.81 8.47 -11.20
C PHE A 7 3.36 7.35 -12.12
N LEU A 8 3.27 6.16 -11.62
CA LEU A 8 2.88 5.03 -12.44
C LEU A 8 1.41 5.16 -12.85
N ARG A 9 1.16 5.14 -14.14
CA ARG A 9 -0.19 5.29 -14.69
C ARG A 9 -0.86 3.93 -14.85
N ALA A 10 -2.13 3.85 -14.44
CA ALA A 10 -2.96 2.69 -14.73
C ALA A 10 -3.29 2.68 -16.23
N THR A 11 -3.30 1.49 -16.85
CA THR A 11 -3.76 1.34 -18.22
C THR A 11 -5.29 1.41 -18.28
N PRO A 12 -5.87 2.06 -19.32
CA PRO A 12 -7.27 2.49 -19.24
C PRO A 12 -8.33 1.38 -19.34
N HIS A 13 -8.07 0.16 -19.73
CA HIS A 13 -9.16 -0.70 -20.18
C HIS A 13 -9.49 -1.93 -19.33
N THR A 14 -8.56 -2.50 -18.58
CA THR A 14 -8.81 -3.75 -17.85
C THR A 14 -8.07 -3.82 -16.52
N ASN A 15 -7.24 -2.85 -16.25
CA ASN A 15 -6.37 -2.86 -15.10
C ASN A 15 -7.02 -2.12 -13.93
N LYS A 16 -7.30 -2.84 -12.85
CA LYS A 16 -7.83 -2.25 -11.60
C LYS A 16 -6.76 -1.50 -10.81
N ALA A 17 -5.50 -1.52 -11.26
CA ALA A 17 -4.42 -0.81 -10.62
C ALA A 17 -4.66 0.71 -10.68
N GLN A 18 -4.34 1.38 -9.60
CA GLN A 18 -4.51 2.82 -9.47
C GLN A 18 -3.20 3.47 -9.04
N ALA A 19 -2.86 4.59 -9.68
CA ALA A 19 -1.77 5.44 -9.27
C ALA A 19 -2.32 6.60 -8.44
N LEU A 20 -1.54 7.07 -7.46
CA LEU A 20 -1.93 8.22 -6.66
C LEU A 20 -1.92 9.52 -7.46
N GLY A 21 -0.89 9.71 -8.30
CA GLY A 21 -0.79 10.87 -9.17
C GLY A 21 -1.03 12.19 -8.44
N ASP A 22 -1.72 13.11 -9.09
CA ASP A 22 -2.04 14.41 -8.53
C ASP A 22 -3.05 14.34 -7.37
N GLY A 23 -3.76 13.23 -7.22
CA GLY A 23 -4.74 13.07 -6.15
C GLY A 23 -4.12 13.15 -4.76
N LEU A 24 -2.89 12.69 -4.60
CA LEU A 24 -2.20 12.76 -3.31
C LEU A 24 -1.95 14.22 -2.88
N ASP A 25 -1.67 15.11 -3.82
CA ASP A 25 -1.44 16.52 -3.54
C ASP A 25 -2.71 17.24 -3.06
N ARG A 26 -3.88 16.71 -3.40
CA ARG A 26 -5.18 17.25 -2.96
C ARG A 26 -5.59 16.78 -1.58
N VAL A 27 -4.90 15.77 -1.04
CA VAL A 27 -5.16 15.29 0.31
C VAL A 27 -4.41 16.20 1.30
N SER A 28 -5.16 16.93 2.12
CA SER A 28 -4.58 17.89 3.04
C SER A 28 -4.16 17.29 4.38
N ASP A 29 -4.81 16.21 4.81
CA ASP A 29 -4.51 15.57 6.09
C ASP A 29 -3.21 14.74 5.99
N PRO A 30 -2.17 15.07 6.77
CA PRO A 30 -0.89 14.36 6.69
C PRO A 30 -0.98 12.89 7.12
N HIS A 31 -1.87 12.55 8.04
CA HIS A 31 -2.09 11.15 8.44
C HIS A 31 -2.64 10.33 7.28
N VAL A 32 -3.61 10.88 6.56
CA VAL A 32 -4.20 10.23 5.38
C VAL A 32 -3.16 10.11 4.26
N ARG A 33 -2.34 11.13 4.05
CA ARG A 33 -1.26 11.09 3.06
C ARG A 33 -0.29 9.94 3.35
N MET A 34 0.12 9.78 4.60
CA MET A 34 1.00 8.67 5.00
C MET A 34 0.35 7.31 4.80
N SER A 35 -0.93 7.18 5.15
CA SER A 35 -1.68 5.95 4.92
C SER A 35 -1.74 5.58 3.43
N LEU A 36 -2.02 6.55 2.56
CA LEU A 36 -2.05 6.33 1.12
C LEU A 36 -0.69 5.96 0.56
N ALA A 37 0.37 6.61 1.05
CA ALA A 37 1.73 6.30 0.64
C ALA A 37 2.11 4.86 1.02
N LEU A 38 1.74 4.41 2.21
CA LEU A 38 1.97 3.03 2.65
C LEU A 38 1.19 2.02 1.80
N GLN A 39 -0.05 2.35 1.45
CA GLN A 39 -0.83 1.49 0.55
C GLN A 39 -0.18 1.34 -0.82
N ALA A 40 0.32 2.43 -1.38
CA ALA A 40 0.99 2.40 -2.68
C ALA A 40 2.31 1.64 -2.63
N ALA A 41 3.10 1.83 -1.57
CA ALA A 41 4.44 1.25 -1.47
C ALA A 41 4.44 -0.23 -1.07
N PHE A 42 3.47 -0.67 -0.26
CA PHE A 42 3.46 -2.01 0.34
C PHE A 42 2.18 -2.80 0.05
N GLY A 43 1.25 -2.24 -0.68
CA GLY A 43 -0.01 -2.92 -1.00
C GLY A 43 -0.92 -3.13 0.20
N LEU A 44 -0.89 -2.22 1.17
CA LEU A 44 -1.69 -2.35 2.37
C LEU A 44 -3.17 -2.09 2.09
N ARG A 45 -4.02 -2.73 2.90
CA ARG A 45 -5.44 -2.39 2.96
C ARG A 45 -5.63 -1.08 3.73
N ARG A 46 -6.79 -0.43 3.55
CA ARG A 46 -7.11 0.81 4.24
C ARG A 46 -6.90 0.70 5.75
N GLU A 47 -7.48 -0.32 6.36
CA GLU A 47 -7.37 -0.52 7.81
C GLU A 47 -5.93 -0.72 8.26
N GLU A 48 -5.17 -1.54 7.54
CA GLU A 48 -3.76 -1.78 7.84
C GLU A 48 -2.94 -0.49 7.80
N SER A 49 -3.19 0.36 6.81
CA SER A 49 -2.46 1.61 6.64
C SER A 49 -2.82 2.66 7.71
N ILE A 50 -4.07 2.69 8.15
CA ILE A 50 -4.52 3.62 9.18
C ILE A 50 -4.00 3.21 10.56
N LYS A 51 -4.04 1.92 10.87
CA LYS A 51 -3.60 1.37 12.16
C LYS A 51 -2.08 1.14 12.24
N PHE A 52 -1.35 1.41 11.18
CA PHE A 52 0.08 1.11 11.07
C PHE A 52 0.88 1.77 12.19
N GLN A 53 1.66 0.95 12.90
CA GLN A 53 2.58 1.38 13.96
C GLN A 53 4.01 1.07 13.51
N PRO A 54 4.79 2.07 13.10
CA PRO A 54 6.10 1.81 12.51
C PRO A 54 7.06 1.10 13.46
N ARG A 55 7.04 1.44 14.75
CA ARG A 55 7.93 0.80 15.71
C ARG A 55 7.67 -0.68 15.91
N PHE A 56 6.42 -1.10 15.79
CA PHE A 56 6.07 -2.52 15.82
C PHE A 56 6.37 -3.19 14.47
N ALA A 57 5.98 -2.53 13.38
CA ALA A 57 5.96 -3.16 12.05
C ALA A 57 7.35 -3.30 11.42
N ASP A 58 8.22 -2.32 11.63
CA ASP A 58 9.49 -2.23 10.90
C ASP A 58 10.55 -3.15 11.49
N HIS A 59 10.92 -4.17 10.73
CA HIS A 59 11.96 -5.14 11.08
C HIS A 59 13.20 -5.01 10.18
N GLY A 60 13.34 -3.90 9.45
CA GLY A 60 14.48 -3.65 8.57
C GLY A 60 14.23 -4.12 7.14
N ASP A 61 14.27 -5.42 6.92
CA ASP A 61 14.08 -6.04 5.59
C ASP A 61 12.63 -6.42 5.29
N HIS A 62 11.75 -6.29 6.25
CA HIS A 62 10.33 -6.55 6.10
C HIS A 62 9.51 -5.74 7.10
N ILE A 63 8.21 -5.62 6.85
CA ILE A 63 7.25 -5.11 7.82
C ILE A 63 6.29 -6.22 8.20
N THR A 64 5.88 -6.23 9.49
CA THR A 64 4.90 -7.17 10.02
C THR A 64 3.63 -6.41 10.36
N LEU A 65 2.49 -6.86 9.83
CA LEU A 65 1.18 -6.27 10.10
C LEU A 65 0.47 -7.13 11.13
N LYS A 66 0.08 -6.51 12.26
CA LYS A 66 -0.65 -7.23 13.31
C LYS A 66 -1.94 -7.83 12.78
N GLY A 67 -2.33 -8.99 13.29
CA GLY A 67 -3.61 -9.60 12.96
C GLY A 67 -4.79 -8.68 13.23
N SER A 68 -4.74 -7.87 14.28
CA SER A 68 -5.78 -6.90 14.61
C SER A 68 -5.92 -5.76 13.59
N TRP A 69 -4.95 -5.57 12.72
CA TRP A 69 -5.01 -4.59 11.63
C TRP A 69 -5.53 -5.17 10.33
N THR A 70 -5.52 -6.49 10.21
CA THR A 70 -5.83 -7.17 8.95
C THR A 70 -7.25 -7.69 8.92
N LYS A 71 -7.85 -7.71 7.73
CA LYS A 71 -9.11 -8.37 7.52
C LYS A 71 -8.91 -9.88 7.69
N GLY A 72 -9.67 -10.50 8.57
CA GLY A 72 -9.54 -11.93 8.87
C GLY A 72 -8.62 -12.25 10.05
N GLY A 73 -8.00 -11.24 10.67
CA GLY A 73 -7.28 -11.39 11.94
C GLY A 73 -5.95 -12.12 11.86
N ARG A 74 -5.38 -12.28 10.67
CA ARG A 74 -4.08 -12.96 10.50
C ARG A 74 -2.95 -11.95 10.34
N GLU A 75 -1.86 -12.21 11.03
CA GLU A 75 -0.61 -11.47 10.83
C GLU A 75 -0.10 -11.66 9.41
N ARG A 76 0.47 -10.60 8.84
CA ARG A 76 0.99 -10.61 7.49
C ARG A 76 2.35 -9.93 7.44
N VAL A 77 3.25 -10.48 6.64
CA VAL A 77 4.59 -9.95 6.43
C VAL A 77 4.73 -9.44 4.99
N VAL A 78 5.28 -8.25 4.83
CA VAL A 78 5.55 -7.66 3.51
C VAL A 78 7.02 -7.27 3.43
N PRO A 79 7.76 -7.72 2.42
CA PRO A 79 9.19 -7.42 2.32
C PRO A 79 9.44 -5.96 1.95
N VAL A 80 10.52 -5.41 2.46
CA VAL A 80 11.07 -4.11 2.06
C VAL A 80 12.14 -4.39 1.01
N THR A 81 11.83 -4.07 -0.24
CA THR A 81 12.69 -4.47 -1.37
C THR A 81 13.31 -3.29 -2.12
N THR A 82 12.87 -2.07 -1.84
CA THR A 82 13.34 -0.88 -2.56
C THR A 82 13.81 0.22 -1.60
N PRO A 83 14.76 1.08 -2.05
CA PRO A 83 15.14 2.26 -1.28
C PRO A 83 13.98 3.22 -1.01
N ALA A 84 13.03 3.33 -1.95
CA ALA A 84 11.86 4.19 -1.79
C ALA A 84 10.97 3.72 -0.64
N GLN A 85 10.77 2.41 -0.49
CA GLN A 85 10.04 1.83 0.64
C GLN A 85 10.76 2.13 1.95
N ARG A 86 12.08 1.98 2.00
CA ARG A 86 12.87 2.29 3.21
C ARG A 86 12.77 3.76 3.58
N ALA A 87 12.89 4.65 2.60
CA ALA A 87 12.76 6.10 2.82
C ALA A 87 11.38 6.46 3.35
N LEU A 88 10.32 5.84 2.82
CA LEU A 88 8.96 6.06 3.32
C LEU A 88 8.81 5.61 4.77
N LEU A 89 9.35 4.45 5.14
CA LEU A 89 9.31 3.97 6.52
C LEU A 89 10.02 4.93 7.48
N GLU A 90 11.14 5.50 7.06
CA GLU A 90 11.83 6.52 7.86
C GLU A 90 10.94 7.75 8.10
N GLN A 91 10.23 8.21 7.07
CA GLN A 91 9.28 9.32 7.20
C GLN A 91 8.13 8.95 8.14
N VAL A 92 7.61 7.75 8.04
CA VAL A 92 6.52 7.27 8.90
C VAL A 92 6.99 7.18 10.36
N HIS A 93 8.21 6.72 10.61
CA HIS A 93 8.79 6.71 11.95
C HIS A 93 8.84 8.10 12.56
N GLN A 94 9.34 9.08 11.82
CA GLN A 94 9.41 10.46 12.27
C GLN A 94 8.03 11.06 12.54
N PHE A 95 7.07 10.72 11.70
CA PHE A 95 5.72 11.24 11.79
C PHE A 95 4.91 10.63 12.94
N ALA A 96 4.92 9.31 13.07
CA ALA A 96 4.09 8.59 14.06
C ALA A 96 4.79 8.44 15.42
N GLY A 97 6.11 8.46 15.45
CA GLY A 97 6.87 8.22 16.68
C GLY A 97 6.55 6.87 17.29
N VAL A 98 6.11 6.86 18.54
CA VAL A 98 5.75 5.63 19.26
C VAL A 98 4.33 5.15 18.94
N GLY A 99 3.53 5.95 18.25
CA GLY A 99 2.12 5.68 17.98
C GLY A 99 1.87 5.09 16.61
N SER A 100 0.62 5.20 16.19
CA SER A 100 0.14 4.79 14.87
C SER A 100 -0.14 6.01 14.00
N LEU A 101 -0.67 5.77 12.80
CA LEU A 101 -1.15 6.84 11.93
C LEU A 101 -2.56 7.33 12.32
N ILE A 102 -3.11 6.85 13.43
CA ILE A 102 -4.32 7.41 14.02
C ILE A 102 -3.88 8.55 14.96
N PRO A 103 -4.36 9.78 14.76
CA PRO A 103 -4.05 10.88 15.68
C PRO A 103 -4.43 10.52 17.13
N ALA A 104 -3.64 10.97 18.09
CA ALA A 104 -3.81 10.61 19.50
C ALA A 104 -5.21 10.95 20.06
N HIS A 105 -5.86 11.97 19.51
CA HIS A 105 -7.17 12.45 19.94
C HIS A 105 -8.34 11.81 19.19
N LYS A 106 -8.06 10.82 18.30
CA LYS A 106 -9.09 10.18 17.47
C LYS A 106 -9.09 8.66 17.65
N THR A 107 -10.27 8.07 17.45
CA THR A 107 -10.41 6.61 17.31
C THR A 107 -10.13 6.19 15.88
N TYR A 108 -9.97 4.88 15.66
CA TYR A 108 -9.85 4.33 14.31
C TYR A 108 -11.04 4.73 13.42
N ILE A 109 -12.27 4.61 13.94
CA ILE A 109 -13.47 4.94 13.18
C ILE A 109 -13.48 6.41 12.76
N GLN A 110 -13.09 7.30 13.66
CA GLN A 110 -12.99 8.73 13.34
C GLN A 110 -11.94 8.99 12.26
N GLN A 111 -10.77 8.37 12.37
CA GLN A 111 -9.72 8.54 11.36
C GLN A 111 -10.10 7.90 10.03
N ARG A 112 -10.82 6.78 10.04
CA ARG A 112 -11.35 6.18 8.82
C ARG A 112 -12.31 7.11 8.10
N HIS A 113 -13.18 7.80 8.83
CA HIS A 113 -14.08 8.80 8.24
C HIS A 113 -13.30 9.97 7.64
N VAL A 114 -12.23 10.42 8.29
CA VAL A 114 -11.35 11.46 7.74
C VAL A 114 -10.68 10.95 6.47
N TYR A 115 -10.14 9.74 6.49
CA TYR A 115 -9.53 9.10 5.32
C TYR A 115 -10.51 9.06 4.14
N ASP A 116 -11.71 8.54 4.36
CA ASP A 116 -12.72 8.41 3.31
C ASP A 116 -13.14 9.76 2.75
N GLY A 117 -13.34 10.76 3.62
CA GLY A 117 -13.70 12.12 3.23
C GLY A 117 -12.59 12.82 2.44
N GLN A 118 -11.34 12.68 2.87
CA GLN A 118 -10.18 13.25 2.18
C GLN A 118 -9.99 12.62 0.80
N CYS A 119 -10.14 11.32 0.68
CA CYS A 119 -10.04 10.61 -0.59
C CYS A 119 -11.14 11.07 -1.55
N LYS A 120 -12.37 11.18 -1.06
CA LYS A 120 -13.50 11.66 -1.86
C LYS A 120 -13.26 13.09 -2.36
N ALA A 121 -12.84 13.98 -1.47
CA ALA A 121 -12.58 15.37 -1.82
C ALA A 121 -11.42 15.52 -2.82
N ALA A 122 -10.44 14.62 -2.77
CA ALA A 122 -9.31 14.61 -3.70
C ALA A 122 -9.61 13.91 -5.03
N GLY A 123 -10.81 13.38 -5.20
CA GLY A 123 -11.16 12.62 -6.40
C GLY A 123 -10.57 11.23 -6.45
N LEU A 124 -10.05 10.72 -5.33
CA LEU A 124 -9.51 9.38 -5.22
C LEU A 124 -10.64 8.42 -4.83
N SER A 125 -10.93 7.45 -5.68
CA SER A 125 -11.93 6.44 -5.43
C SER A 125 -11.33 5.05 -5.63
N HIS A 126 -11.95 4.03 -5.06
CA HIS A 126 -11.53 2.65 -5.25
C HIS A 126 -10.06 2.41 -4.87
N MET A 127 -9.67 2.78 -3.64
CA MET A 127 -8.27 2.67 -3.17
C MET A 127 -7.71 1.25 -3.21
N HIS A 128 -8.51 0.22 -3.44
CA HIS A 128 -8.04 -1.12 -3.78
C HIS A 128 -7.14 -1.14 -5.01
N GLY A 129 -7.26 -0.16 -5.90
CA GLY A 129 -6.38 -0.04 -7.06
C GLY A 129 -4.90 0.11 -6.70
N LEU A 130 -4.59 0.75 -5.57
CA LEU A 130 -3.21 0.86 -5.08
C LEU A 130 -2.63 -0.52 -4.74
N ARG A 131 -3.43 -1.37 -4.11
CA ARG A 131 -3.05 -2.73 -3.76
C ARG A 131 -2.88 -3.60 -5.00
N HIS A 132 -3.78 -3.49 -5.97
CA HIS A 132 -3.64 -4.20 -7.24
C HIS A 132 -2.38 -3.80 -7.98
N ARG A 133 -2.07 -2.50 -7.98
CA ARG A 133 -0.86 -2.00 -8.60
C ARG A 133 0.40 -2.56 -7.94
N TYR A 134 0.45 -2.53 -6.62
CA TYR A 134 1.57 -3.13 -5.88
C TYR A 134 1.74 -4.61 -6.23
N ALA A 135 0.63 -5.35 -6.28
CA ALA A 135 0.67 -6.77 -6.63
C ALA A 135 1.20 -7.01 -8.04
N GLN A 136 0.80 -6.16 -9.00
CA GLN A 136 1.29 -6.25 -10.37
C GLN A 136 2.80 -5.98 -10.45
N GLU A 137 3.26 -4.95 -9.76
CA GLU A 137 4.70 -4.62 -9.71
C GLU A 137 5.51 -5.73 -9.03
N ARG A 138 4.97 -6.27 -7.95
CA ARG A 138 5.60 -7.37 -7.24
C ARG A 138 5.67 -8.64 -8.09
N TYR A 139 4.57 -8.96 -8.80
CA TYR A 139 4.52 -10.07 -9.72
C TYR A 139 5.56 -9.94 -10.83
N GLU A 140 5.65 -8.76 -11.45
CA GLU A 140 6.66 -8.47 -12.47
C GLU A 140 8.08 -8.61 -11.94
N ALA A 141 8.35 -8.10 -10.73
CA ALA A 141 9.66 -8.20 -10.11
C ALA A 141 10.07 -9.65 -9.81
N LEU A 142 9.11 -10.51 -9.48
CA LEU A 142 9.35 -11.91 -9.14
C LEU A 142 9.44 -12.82 -10.35
N THR A 143 8.67 -12.53 -11.41
CA THR A 143 8.56 -13.41 -12.59
C THR A 143 9.29 -12.88 -13.81
N GLY A 144 9.58 -11.58 -13.86
CA GLY A 144 10.04 -10.91 -15.07
C GLY A 144 8.92 -10.68 -16.10
N TRP A 145 7.70 -11.07 -15.78
CA TRP A 145 6.52 -10.93 -16.66
C TRP A 145 5.56 -9.89 -16.07
N LYS A 146 4.92 -9.11 -16.94
CA LYS A 146 3.82 -8.26 -16.52
C LYS A 146 2.64 -9.14 -16.09
N ALA A 147 1.91 -8.69 -15.07
CA ALA A 147 0.67 -9.37 -14.67
C ALA A 147 -0.33 -9.34 -15.83
N PRO A 148 -1.17 -10.38 -16.00
CA PRO A 148 -2.16 -10.43 -17.09
C PRO A 148 -3.06 -9.19 -17.13
N ALA A 149 -3.50 -8.68 -15.99
CA ALA A 149 -4.34 -7.48 -15.90
C ALA A 149 -3.61 -6.20 -16.37
N ALA A 150 -2.27 -6.20 -16.41
CA ALA A 150 -1.45 -5.09 -16.91
C ALA A 150 -0.99 -5.33 -18.36
N GLY A 151 -1.58 -6.30 -19.07
CA GLY A 151 -1.25 -6.63 -20.46
C GLY A 151 -0.11 -7.61 -20.61
N GLY A 152 0.24 -8.33 -19.54
CA GLY A 152 1.30 -9.35 -19.59
C GLY A 152 0.82 -10.70 -20.10
N HIS A 153 1.72 -11.69 -20.08
CA HIS A 153 1.44 -13.06 -20.51
C HIS A 153 0.44 -13.73 -19.57
N THR A 154 -0.38 -14.61 -20.15
CA THR A 154 -1.31 -15.46 -19.41
C THR A 154 -0.69 -16.79 -19.00
N ASP A 155 0.53 -17.07 -19.44
CA ASP A 155 1.23 -18.30 -19.10
C ASP A 155 1.51 -18.38 -17.61
N ARG A 156 1.54 -19.60 -17.10
CA ARG A 156 1.70 -19.84 -15.69
C ARG A 156 3.12 -19.47 -15.22
N PRO A 157 3.26 -18.62 -14.18
CA PRO A 157 4.58 -18.31 -13.63
C PRO A 157 5.19 -19.50 -12.90
N THR A 158 6.46 -19.41 -12.53
CA THR A 158 7.12 -20.42 -11.69
C THR A 158 6.40 -20.60 -10.37
N SER A 159 6.49 -21.79 -9.79
CA SER A 159 5.81 -22.11 -8.54
C SER A 159 6.19 -21.16 -7.40
N SER A 160 7.46 -20.80 -7.28
CA SER A 160 7.93 -19.88 -6.24
C SER A 160 7.39 -18.47 -6.41
N ALA A 161 7.31 -17.98 -7.65
CA ALA A 161 6.73 -16.68 -7.94
C ALA A 161 5.22 -16.66 -7.66
N LEU A 162 4.53 -17.75 -7.97
CA LEU A 162 3.09 -17.88 -7.71
C LEU A 162 2.80 -17.88 -6.20
N VAL A 163 3.60 -18.59 -5.41
CA VAL A 163 3.46 -18.60 -3.95
C VAL A 163 3.67 -17.20 -3.38
N ALA A 164 4.74 -16.52 -3.79
CA ALA A 164 5.01 -15.15 -3.33
C ALA A 164 3.89 -14.18 -3.71
N PHE A 165 3.28 -14.34 -4.89
CA PHE A 165 2.15 -13.52 -5.31
C PHE A 165 0.90 -13.81 -4.47
N THR A 166 0.65 -15.09 -4.15
CA THR A 166 -0.48 -15.50 -3.31
C THR A 166 -0.34 -14.96 -1.88
N ASP A 167 0.87 -14.89 -1.36
CA ASP A 167 1.13 -14.35 -0.02
C ASP A 167 0.73 -12.87 0.13
N LEU A 168 0.57 -12.15 -0.99
CA LEU A 168 0.02 -10.80 -0.97
C LEU A 168 -1.49 -10.78 -0.69
N GLY A 169 -2.14 -11.93 -0.64
CA GLY A 169 -3.57 -12.03 -0.36
C GLY A 169 -4.45 -11.48 -1.48
N LEU A 170 -3.98 -11.55 -2.72
CA LEU A 170 -4.64 -11.01 -3.90
C LEU A 170 -4.95 -12.10 -4.94
N GLY A 171 -4.85 -13.35 -4.53
CA GLY A 171 -5.22 -14.49 -5.38
C GLY A 171 -6.71 -14.64 -5.57
#